data_c3adcebcbaad26faef4866c1abf4d913
#
_entry.id   c3adcebcbaad26faef4866c1abf4d913
#
_cell.length_a   1.000
_cell.length_b   1.000
_cell.length_c   1.000
_cell.angle_alpha   90.00
_cell.angle_beta   90.00
_cell.angle_gamma   90.00
#
_symmetry.space_group_name_H-M   'P 1'
#
loop_
_entity.id
_entity.type
_entity.pdbx_description
1 polymer ?
#
loop_
_entity_poly.entity_id
_entity_poly.type
_entity_poly.pdbx_seq_one_letter_code
_entity_poly.pdbx_strand_id
1 'polypeptide(L)'
;MKSRDEVLDQNISVRKHRRVLLISNRVMHYRVSVYNYFWRRFRQEGWEFSVLANELQKQNQNRVDFPFTEMPFDFFAYRKQVRAIAPDAVILFLHLKDRIIWPLAHWLKFSGVPVAIWTKTRNLDDPDNRVRNAFFDYLHNLADGLILYTDNLRRYVSPRHFSKLFVANNTINFHDFPEVLESKEQIKESFGIPFRKVVLFTGRIGEEGNRKKVDHLIDIFRELDRPDLGLVIVGSGLTEALRSRINPKNTRYLGEVHDPRNSQISRIFKMADICSIPGHVGLGLNQAFYWGLPMVTEAGKQPPEIDYLEDGRNGYMVPENDVAALRQRILYLADNDDERKRLSANARQDILSRASIESMFGGFLACAESLASARRHPTKS
;
A
#
# COMPACT_ATOMS: atom_id res chain seq x y z
N MET A 1 -34.81 46.82 24.02
CA MET A 1 -35.03 45.36 23.84
C MET A 1 -34.30 44.98 22.59
N LYS A 2 -33.09 44.43 22.71
CA LYS A 2 -32.36 43.83 21.58
C LYS A 2 -33.01 42.49 21.25
N SER A 3 -33.23 42.24 19.99
CA SER A 3 -33.94 41.04 19.52
C SER A 3 -33.21 39.77 19.90
N ARG A 4 -33.96 38.71 20.16
CA ARG A 4 -33.47 37.37 20.56
C ARG A 4 -32.57 36.73 19.48
N ASP A 5 -32.55 37.28 18.29
CA ASP A 5 -31.77 36.76 17.14
C ASP A 5 -30.31 37.28 17.11
N GLU A 6 -30.00 38.40 17.81
CA GLU A 6 -28.63 38.93 17.94
C GLU A 6 -27.78 38.18 18.99
N VAL A 7 -28.41 37.33 19.85
CA VAL A 7 -27.70 36.62 20.90
C VAL A 7 -27.32 35.19 20.46
N LEU A 8 -27.92 34.68 19.38
CA LEU A 8 -27.62 33.35 18.83
C LEU A 8 -26.37 33.31 17.93
N ASP A 9 -25.94 34.46 17.42
CA ASP A 9 -24.80 34.52 16.49
C ASP A 9 -23.42 34.70 17.15
N GLN A 10 -23.36 34.90 18.47
CA GLN A 10 -22.09 35.08 19.19
C GLN A 10 -21.51 33.84 19.86
N ASN A 11 -22.13 32.67 19.70
CA ASN A 11 -21.67 31.40 20.28
C ASN A 11 -21.25 30.36 19.23
N ILE A 12 -20.99 30.73 17.99
CA ILE A 12 -20.17 29.90 17.11
C ILE A 12 -18.72 30.13 17.55
N SER A 13 -18.32 29.47 18.63
CA SER A 13 -16.93 29.27 18.96
C SER A 13 -16.26 28.80 17.67
N VAL A 14 -15.36 29.59 17.10
CA VAL A 14 -14.46 29.23 16.00
C VAL A 14 -13.81 27.91 16.42
N ARG A 15 -14.37 26.78 16.01
CA ARG A 15 -13.74 25.47 16.23
C ARG A 15 -12.37 25.55 15.58
N LYS A 16 -11.35 25.72 16.38
CA LYS A 16 -9.96 25.73 15.93
C LYS A 16 -9.75 24.41 15.14
N HIS A 17 -9.56 24.53 13.82
CA HIS A 17 -9.29 23.34 12.99
C HIS A 17 -8.11 22.57 13.59
N ARG A 18 -8.30 21.28 13.84
CA ARG A 18 -7.23 20.40 14.30
C ARG A 18 -6.28 20.15 13.13
N ARG A 19 -5.02 19.94 13.42
CA ARG A 19 -3.98 19.76 12.41
C ARG A 19 -3.29 18.43 12.57
N VAL A 20 -3.28 17.63 11.50
CA VAL A 20 -2.51 16.41 11.40
C VAL A 20 -1.41 16.56 10.36
N LEU A 21 -0.18 16.25 10.76
CA LEU A 21 1.00 16.34 9.93
C LEU A 21 1.57 14.94 9.69
N LEU A 22 1.65 14.53 8.43
CA LEU A 22 2.36 13.33 8.02
C LEU A 22 3.80 13.69 7.62
N ILE A 23 4.78 13.03 8.21
CA ILE A 23 6.20 13.15 7.84
C ILE A 23 6.67 11.85 7.21
N SER A 24 7.04 11.90 5.94
CA SER A 24 7.46 10.74 5.14
C SER A 24 8.91 10.90 4.65
N ASN A 25 9.57 9.79 4.33
CA ASN A 25 10.84 9.85 3.63
C ASN A 25 10.65 10.16 2.14
N ARG A 26 9.71 9.46 1.49
CA ARG A 26 9.40 9.65 0.06
C ARG A 26 7.89 9.53 -0.15
N VAL A 27 7.34 10.42 -0.96
CA VAL A 27 5.99 10.28 -1.48
C VAL A 27 6.05 9.54 -2.81
N MET A 28 5.63 8.27 -2.81
CA MET A 28 5.55 7.45 -4.00
C MET A 28 4.35 7.87 -4.87
N HIS A 29 4.42 7.70 -6.20
CA HIS A 29 3.36 8.10 -7.12
C HIS A 29 1.97 7.59 -6.73
N TYR A 30 1.85 6.32 -6.32
CA TYR A 30 0.58 5.74 -5.87
C TYR A 30 0.08 6.29 -4.52
N ARG A 31 0.96 6.89 -3.71
CA ARG A 31 0.59 7.55 -2.45
C ARG A 31 -0.03 8.93 -2.65
N VAL A 32 0.26 9.59 -3.76
CA VAL A 32 -0.33 10.91 -4.06
C VAL A 32 -1.86 10.82 -4.06
N SER A 33 -2.43 9.83 -4.72
CA SER A 33 -3.87 9.59 -4.72
C SER A 33 -4.43 9.30 -3.32
N VAL A 34 -3.73 8.47 -2.52
CA VAL A 34 -4.11 8.18 -1.14
C VAL A 34 -4.12 9.45 -0.29
N TYR A 35 -3.08 10.29 -0.41
CA TYR A 35 -2.98 11.52 0.39
C TYR A 35 -3.94 12.60 -0.10
N ASN A 36 -4.26 12.67 -1.38
CA ASN A 36 -5.35 13.51 -1.90
C ASN A 36 -6.71 13.11 -1.30
N TYR A 37 -6.98 11.79 -1.21
CA TYR A 37 -8.17 11.28 -0.54
C TYR A 37 -8.16 11.66 0.94
N PHE A 38 -7.05 11.44 1.66
CA PHE A 38 -6.91 11.79 3.07
C PHE A 38 -7.13 13.28 3.31
N TRP A 39 -6.55 14.14 2.47
CA TRP A 39 -6.73 15.58 2.59
C TRP A 39 -8.20 16.00 2.49
N ARG A 40 -8.95 15.47 1.51
CA ARG A 40 -10.38 15.72 1.37
C ARG A 40 -11.17 15.21 2.58
N ARG A 41 -10.89 14.00 3.03
CA ARG A 41 -11.61 13.36 4.13
C ARG A 41 -11.31 13.99 5.47
N PHE A 42 -10.05 14.27 5.79
CA PHE A 42 -9.67 14.98 7.02
C PHE A 42 -10.37 16.34 7.11
N ARG A 43 -10.46 17.07 6.00
CA ARG A 43 -11.17 18.36 5.94
C ARG A 43 -12.66 18.21 6.26
N GLN A 44 -13.31 17.15 5.79
CA GLN A 44 -14.72 16.85 6.11
C GLN A 44 -14.91 16.56 7.61
N GLU A 45 -13.89 15.98 8.27
CA GLU A 45 -13.89 15.69 9.71
C GLU A 45 -13.37 16.88 10.56
N GLY A 46 -13.17 18.06 9.97
CA GLY A 46 -12.72 19.28 10.67
C GLY A 46 -11.23 19.29 10.97
N TRP A 47 -10.40 18.59 10.17
CA TRP A 47 -8.95 18.57 10.28
C TRP A 47 -8.27 19.22 9.08
N GLU A 48 -7.13 19.84 9.32
CA GLU A 48 -6.17 20.23 8.29
C GLU A 48 -5.10 19.14 8.17
N PHE A 49 -4.97 18.53 7.00
CA PHE A 49 -3.96 17.51 6.71
C PHE A 49 -2.84 18.09 5.86
N SER A 50 -1.59 17.87 6.23
CA SER A 50 -0.42 18.27 5.45
C SER A 50 0.68 17.21 5.48
N VAL A 51 1.57 17.25 4.49
CA VAL A 51 2.66 16.28 4.32
C VAL A 51 4.00 17.00 4.18
N LEU A 52 4.98 16.59 4.97
CA LEU A 52 6.40 16.90 4.75
C LEU A 52 7.12 15.64 4.27
N ALA A 53 7.95 15.74 3.24
CA ALA A 53 8.75 14.60 2.81
C ALA A 53 10.09 15.04 2.23
N ASN A 54 11.05 14.10 2.24
CA ASN A 54 12.36 14.34 1.65
C ASN A 54 12.32 14.37 0.12
N GLU A 55 11.35 13.65 -0.47
CA GLU A 55 11.26 13.53 -1.93
C GLU A 55 9.83 13.23 -2.38
N LEU A 56 9.41 13.86 -3.46
CA LEU A 56 8.29 13.40 -4.29
C LEU A 56 8.87 12.59 -5.46
N GLN A 57 8.39 11.36 -5.64
CA GLN A 57 8.89 10.49 -6.71
C GLN A 57 8.74 11.16 -8.09
N LYS A 58 9.84 11.23 -8.86
CA LYS A 58 9.91 11.95 -10.15
C LYS A 58 8.93 11.41 -11.20
N GLN A 59 8.60 10.12 -11.16
CA GLN A 59 7.62 9.49 -12.06
C GLN A 59 6.16 9.83 -11.71
N ASN A 60 5.94 10.66 -10.69
CA ASN A 60 4.59 11.06 -10.33
C ASN A 60 3.97 11.92 -11.43
N GLN A 61 2.85 11.43 -11.97
CA GLN A 61 2.01 12.12 -12.95
C GLN A 61 0.69 12.61 -12.34
N ASN A 62 0.42 12.25 -11.08
CA ASN A 62 -0.80 12.63 -10.39
C ASN A 62 -0.65 14.06 -9.85
N ARG A 63 -1.72 14.86 -9.97
CA ARG A 63 -1.78 16.16 -9.33
C ARG A 63 -1.74 16.01 -7.81
N VAL A 64 -0.92 16.79 -7.14
CA VAL A 64 -0.85 16.88 -5.68
C VAL A 64 -1.84 17.97 -5.24
N ASP A 65 -2.94 17.58 -4.59
CA ASP A 65 -3.98 18.49 -4.10
C ASP A 65 -3.77 18.88 -2.63
N PHE A 66 -3.12 18.04 -1.84
CA PHE A 66 -2.84 18.27 -0.42
C PHE A 66 -1.67 19.24 -0.22
N PRO A 67 -1.64 20.00 0.89
CA PRO A 67 -0.49 20.81 1.29
C PRO A 67 0.76 19.95 1.45
N PHE A 68 1.75 20.17 0.60
CA PHE A 68 2.98 19.39 0.52
C PHE A 68 4.21 20.28 0.55
N THR A 69 5.20 19.92 1.36
CA THR A 69 6.52 20.56 1.37
C THR A 69 7.60 19.49 1.21
N GLU A 70 8.37 19.61 0.13
CA GLU A 70 9.58 18.82 -0.07
C GLU A 70 10.76 19.51 0.64
N MET A 71 11.53 18.75 1.42
CA MET A 71 12.64 19.27 2.16
C MET A 71 13.67 18.18 2.51
N PRO A 72 14.98 18.50 2.52
CA PRO A 72 16.01 17.55 2.88
C PRO A 72 15.88 17.10 4.34
N PHE A 73 16.46 15.94 4.68
CA PHE A 73 16.52 15.44 6.05
C PHE A 73 17.44 16.32 6.92
N ASP A 74 16.94 17.46 7.31
CA ASP A 74 17.57 18.37 8.26
C ASP A 74 16.70 18.55 9.51
N PHE A 75 17.25 18.22 10.67
CA PHE A 75 16.52 18.23 11.94
C PHE A 75 16.00 19.63 12.29
N PHE A 76 16.80 20.66 12.08
CA PHE A 76 16.41 22.04 12.46
C PHE A 76 15.33 22.57 11.52
N ALA A 77 15.42 22.24 10.24
CA ALA A 77 14.39 22.59 9.25
C ALA A 77 13.06 21.90 9.57
N TYR A 78 13.05 20.59 9.86
CA TYR A 78 11.84 19.86 10.30
C TYR A 78 11.25 20.46 11.57
N ARG A 79 12.09 20.74 12.57
CA ARG A 79 11.67 21.35 13.82
C ARG A 79 11.03 22.74 13.60
N LYS A 80 11.60 23.57 12.71
CA LYS A 80 11.04 24.87 12.33
C LYS A 80 9.67 24.71 11.68
N GLN A 81 9.52 23.80 10.73
CA GLN A 81 8.24 23.56 10.04
C GLN A 81 7.17 22.98 10.96
N VAL A 82 7.50 22.00 11.80
CA VAL A 82 6.55 21.46 12.78
C VAL A 82 6.05 22.56 13.73
N ARG A 83 6.94 23.45 14.19
CA ARG A 83 6.54 24.59 15.04
C ARG A 83 5.64 25.58 14.30
N ALA A 84 5.91 25.86 13.02
CA ALA A 84 5.09 26.77 12.21
C ALA A 84 3.69 26.20 11.94
N ILE A 85 3.61 24.87 11.64
CA ILE A 85 2.35 24.15 11.43
C ILE A 85 1.59 24.01 12.74
N ALA A 86 2.29 23.84 13.87
CA ALA A 86 1.73 23.59 15.21
C ALA A 86 0.69 22.46 15.21
N PRO A 87 1.03 21.23 14.75
CA PRO A 87 0.08 20.13 14.59
C PRO A 87 -0.42 19.61 15.94
N ASP A 88 -1.66 19.14 15.98
CA ASP A 88 -2.25 18.44 17.13
C ASP A 88 -1.84 16.97 17.15
N ALA A 89 -1.46 16.41 15.99
CA ALA A 89 -0.95 15.06 15.84
C ALA A 89 0.10 14.99 14.72
N VAL A 90 1.20 14.27 14.96
CA VAL A 90 2.23 13.97 13.95
C VAL A 90 2.25 12.47 13.67
N ILE A 91 2.25 12.09 12.40
CA ILE A 91 2.39 10.70 11.96
C ILE A 91 3.72 10.56 11.24
N LEU A 92 4.61 9.71 11.75
CA LEU A 92 5.89 9.43 11.13
C LEU A 92 5.80 8.19 10.24
N PHE A 93 6.11 8.37 8.95
CA PHE A 93 6.28 7.30 7.97
C PHE A 93 7.72 7.30 7.46
N LEU A 94 8.64 6.95 8.36
CA LEU A 94 10.08 6.91 8.11
C LEU A 94 10.61 5.50 8.33
N HIS A 95 11.70 5.16 7.65
CA HIS A 95 12.39 3.90 7.86
C HIS A 95 13.48 4.06 8.93
N LEU A 96 13.90 2.96 9.57
CA LEU A 96 15.00 3.00 10.54
C LEU A 96 16.33 3.55 9.97
N LYS A 97 16.52 3.40 8.64
CA LYS A 97 17.68 3.96 7.90
C LYS A 97 17.62 5.46 7.71
N ASP A 98 16.43 6.05 7.80
CA ASP A 98 16.23 7.50 7.71
C ASP A 98 16.62 8.13 9.05
N ARG A 99 17.91 8.40 9.25
CA ARG A 99 18.50 8.77 10.55
C ARG A 99 17.78 9.91 11.26
N ILE A 100 17.05 10.75 10.51
CA ILE A 100 16.23 11.84 11.05
C ILE A 100 15.12 11.35 11.99
N ILE A 101 14.66 10.08 11.87
CA ILE A 101 13.57 9.55 12.72
C ILE A 101 13.94 9.63 14.20
N TRP A 102 15.21 9.41 14.55
CA TRP A 102 15.65 9.35 15.93
C TRP A 102 15.57 10.71 16.64
N PRO A 103 16.29 11.76 16.19
CA PRO A 103 16.21 13.06 16.84
C PRO A 103 14.81 13.66 16.74
N LEU A 104 14.08 13.40 15.65
CA LEU A 104 12.73 13.93 15.45
C LEU A 104 11.71 13.31 16.41
N ALA A 105 11.69 11.98 16.56
CA ALA A 105 10.77 11.29 17.46
C ALA A 105 11.00 11.71 18.93
N HIS A 106 12.26 11.80 19.36
CA HIS A 106 12.59 12.26 20.70
C HIS A 106 12.16 13.71 20.91
N TRP A 107 12.49 14.59 19.96
CA TRP A 107 12.13 15.99 20.10
C TRP A 107 10.61 16.20 20.14
N LEU A 108 9.84 15.49 19.30
CA LEU A 108 8.37 15.52 19.33
C LEU A 108 7.85 15.12 20.71
N LYS A 109 8.34 14.00 21.23
CA LYS A 109 7.97 13.48 22.56
C LYS A 109 8.27 14.51 23.67
N PHE A 110 9.50 15.03 23.73
CA PHE A 110 9.90 16.03 24.74
C PHE A 110 9.21 17.38 24.58
N SER A 111 8.78 17.73 23.36
CA SER A 111 8.03 18.96 23.10
C SER A 111 6.53 18.86 23.38
N GLY A 112 6.05 17.69 23.86
CA GLY A 112 4.63 17.47 24.12
C GLY A 112 3.76 17.44 22.84
N VAL A 113 4.37 17.18 21.68
CA VAL A 113 3.64 17.00 20.41
C VAL A 113 3.34 15.51 20.24
N PRO A 114 2.06 15.10 20.26
CA PRO A 114 1.71 13.70 20.16
C PRO A 114 2.16 13.09 18.83
N VAL A 115 2.79 11.91 18.89
CA VAL A 115 3.40 11.27 17.72
C VAL A 115 2.94 9.83 17.56
N ALA A 116 2.47 9.50 16.35
CA ALA A 116 2.27 8.13 15.90
C ALA A 116 3.34 7.69 14.91
N ILE A 117 3.53 6.38 14.81
CA ILE A 117 4.40 5.78 13.80
C ILE A 117 3.54 4.86 12.93
N TRP A 118 3.56 5.09 11.61
CA TRP A 118 2.99 4.16 10.64
C TRP A 118 4.04 3.10 10.34
N THR A 119 3.81 1.87 10.78
CA THR A 119 4.86 0.87 10.92
C THR A 119 4.47 -0.53 10.44
N LYS A 120 5.46 -1.28 9.98
CA LYS A 120 5.39 -2.74 9.79
C LYS A 120 5.74 -3.53 11.05
N THR A 121 5.97 -2.83 12.16
CA THR A 121 6.26 -3.35 13.52
C THR A 121 7.57 -4.11 13.67
N ARG A 122 8.06 -4.76 12.64
CA ARG A 122 9.25 -5.59 12.63
C ARG A 122 9.94 -5.57 11.26
N ASN A 123 11.18 -5.97 11.21
CA ASN A 123 11.85 -6.26 9.94
C ASN A 123 11.32 -7.59 9.37
N LEU A 124 10.37 -7.52 8.44
CA LEU A 124 9.74 -8.70 7.85
C LEU A 124 10.66 -9.48 6.90
N ASP A 125 11.73 -8.86 6.40
CA ASP A 125 12.73 -9.52 5.55
C ASP A 125 13.69 -10.39 6.37
N ASP A 126 13.80 -10.10 7.68
CA ASP A 126 14.65 -10.83 8.66
C ASP A 126 13.98 -10.73 10.04
N PRO A 127 12.89 -11.52 10.27
CA PRO A 127 12.08 -11.40 11.49
C PRO A 127 12.82 -11.76 12.77
N ASP A 128 13.89 -12.53 12.69
CA ASP A 128 14.67 -13.00 13.84
C ASP A 128 15.81 -12.06 14.22
N ASN A 129 15.99 -10.96 13.51
CA ASN A 129 17.01 -9.97 13.79
C ASN A 129 16.73 -9.21 15.09
N ARG A 130 17.25 -9.71 16.19
CA ARG A 130 17.01 -9.18 17.55
C ARG A 130 17.40 -7.70 17.68
N VAL A 131 18.51 -7.30 17.07
CA VAL A 131 18.99 -5.90 17.15
C VAL A 131 18.03 -4.95 16.46
N ARG A 132 17.63 -5.25 15.21
CA ARG A 132 16.65 -4.43 14.48
C ARG A 132 15.29 -4.41 15.16
N ASN A 133 14.85 -5.54 15.71
CA ASN A 133 13.59 -5.63 16.43
C ASN A 133 13.61 -4.79 17.72
N ALA A 134 14.73 -4.75 18.46
CA ALA A 134 14.89 -3.89 19.61
C ALA A 134 14.77 -2.38 19.24
N PHE A 135 15.24 -1.97 18.07
CA PHE A 135 15.04 -0.61 17.58
C PHE A 135 13.55 -0.31 17.27
N PHE A 136 12.83 -1.27 16.69
CA PHE A 136 11.38 -1.12 16.52
C PHE A 136 10.69 -1.00 17.89
N ASP A 137 10.99 -1.88 18.85
CA ASP A 137 10.41 -1.84 20.19
C ASP A 137 10.71 -0.52 20.91
N TYR A 138 11.91 0.02 20.72
CA TYR A 138 12.27 1.32 21.25
C TYR A 138 11.43 2.46 20.65
N LEU A 139 11.25 2.48 19.31
CA LEU A 139 10.37 3.45 18.65
C LEU A 139 8.92 3.28 19.08
N HIS A 140 8.45 2.04 19.27
CA HIS A 140 7.12 1.78 19.79
C HIS A 140 6.93 2.37 21.20
N ASN A 141 7.98 2.36 22.05
CA ASN A 141 7.91 3.01 23.36
C ASN A 141 7.81 4.53 23.27
N LEU A 142 8.50 5.15 22.32
CA LEU A 142 8.46 6.61 22.14
C LEU A 142 7.13 7.10 21.59
N ALA A 143 6.50 6.32 20.69
CA ALA A 143 5.26 6.70 20.03
C ALA A 143 4.06 6.69 20.98
N ASP A 144 3.14 7.63 20.79
CA ASP A 144 1.84 7.69 21.48
C ASP A 144 0.76 6.90 20.72
N GLY A 145 0.98 6.61 19.42
CA GLY A 145 0.15 5.76 18.58
C GLY A 145 0.96 4.91 17.61
N LEU A 146 0.44 3.73 17.25
CA LEU A 146 1.04 2.85 16.26
C LEU A 146 -0.01 2.52 15.20
N ILE A 147 0.23 2.92 13.95
CA ILE A 147 -0.64 2.62 12.81
C ILE A 147 -0.05 1.40 12.09
N LEU A 148 -0.79 0.30 12.08
CA LEU A 148 -0.38 -0.96 11.48
C LEU A 148 -0.86 -1.04 10.02
N TYR A 149 -0.05 -1.66 9.17
CA TYR A 149 -0.42 -1.96 7.77
C TYR A 149 -1.58 -2.95 7.66
N THR A 150 -1.59 -3.96 8.55
CA THR A 150 -2.63 -4.99 8.64
C THR A 150 -2.81 -5.38 10.10
N ASP A 151 -3.96 -5.93 10.47
CA ASP A 151 -4.23 -6.36 11.85
C ASP A 151 -3.29 -7.48 12.31
N ASN A 152 -2.89 -8.35 11.40
CA ASN A 152 -2.00 -9.48 11.68
C ASN A 152 -0.62 -9.07 12.22
N LEU A 153 -0.19 -7.83 11.94
CA LEU A 153 1.06 -7.28 12.48
C LEU A 153 1.02 -7.07 14.00
N ARG A 154 -0.17 -7.08 14.61
CA ARG A 154 -0.35 -7.02 16.08
C ARG A 154 0.47 -8.09 16.81
N ARG A 155 0.62 -9.28 16.23
CA ARG A 155 1.41 -10.40 16.77
C ARG A 155 2.89 -10.06 17.04
N TYR A 156 3.40 -9.03 16.39
CA TYR A 156 4.79 -8.56 16.55
C TYR A 156 4.93 -7.36 17.48
N VAL A 157 3.84 -6.89 18.08
CA VAL A 157 3.84 -5.77 19.02
C VAL A 157 3.70 -6.28 20.44
N SER A 158 4.49 -5.73 21.37
CA SER A 158 4.37 -6.08 22.78
C SER A 158 2.96 -5.77 23.32
N PRO A 159 2.32 -6.67 24.09
CA PRO A 159 0.97 -6.47 24.63
C PRO A 159 0.78 -5.14 25.39
N ARG A 160 1.81 -4.61 26.03
CA ARG A 160 1.80 -3.29 26.71
C ARG A 160 1.43 -2.12 25.80
N HIS A 161 1.52 -2.29 24.47
CA HIS A 161 1.23 -1.26 23.47
C HIS A 161 -0.12 -1.45 22.78
N PHE A 162 -0.90 -2.47 23.13
CA PHE A 162 -2.15 -2.78 22.44
C PHE A 162 -3.19 -1.65 22.50
N SER A 163 -3.20 -0.87 23.59
CA SER A 163 -4.12 0.25 23.74
C SER A 163 -3.87 1.43 22.78
N LYS A 164 -2.71 1.46 22.13
CA LYS A 164 -2.33 2.50 21.17
C LYS A 164 -2.17 1.99 19.74
N LEU A 165 -2.74 0.81 19.42
CA LEU A 165 -2.71 0.25 18.08
C LEU A 165 -3.93 0.71 17.29
N PHE A 166 -3.67 1.13 16.05
CA PHE A 166 -4.66 1.48 15.04
C PHE A 166 -4.34 0.71 13.76
N VAL A 167 -5.35 0.13 13.13
CA VAL A 167 -5.15 -0.67 11.90
C VAL A 167 -5.59 0.14 10.71
N ALA A 168 -4.67 0.37 9.75
CA ALA A 168 -4.97 1.14 8.55
C ALA A 168 -5.36 0.27 7.36
N ASN A 169 -5.04 -1.03 7.36
CA ASN A 169 -5.27 -1.93 6.22
C ASN A 169 -4.71 -1.35 4.91
N ASN A 170 -3.37 -1.36 4.80
CA ASN A 170 -2.66 -0.69 3.72
C ASN A 170 -3.21 -1.03 2.32
N THR A 171 -3.53 0.00 1.56
CA THR A 171 -4.15 -0.14 0.24
C THR A 171 -3.76 1.00 -0.71
N ILE A 172 -4.34 0.98 -1.90
CA ILE A 172 -4.35 2.05 -2.89
C ILE A 172 -5.76 2.63 -3.00
N ASN A 173 -5.89 3.79 -3.62
CA ASN A 173 -7.19 4.41 -3.83
C ASN A 173 -7.86 3.81 -5.07
N PHE A 174 -8.79 2.89 -4.87
CA PHE A 174 -9.52 2.26 -5.97
C PHE A 174 -10.54 3.18 -6.65
N HIS A 175 -10.92 4.33 -6.05
CA HIS A 175 -11.79 5.31 -6.69
C HIS A 175 -11.14 5.99 -7.91
N ASP A 176 -9.82 5.93 -8.03
CA ASP A 176 -9.10 6.49 -9.18
C ASP A 176 -9.01 5.50 -10.36
N PHE A 177 -9.55 4.30 -10.21
CA PHE A 177 -9.59 3.33 -11.30
C PHE A 177 -10.86 3.55 -12.12
N PRO A 178 -10.74 3.84 -13.43
CA PRO A 178 -11.89 4.07 -14.27
C PRO A 178 -12.69 2.79 -14.50
N GLU A 179 -13.96 2.95 -14.75
CA GLU A 179 -14.75 1.87 -15.30
C GLU A 179 -14.20 1.51 -16.69
N VAL A 180 -13.99 0.23 -16.94
CA VAL A 180 -13.54 -0.30 -18.22
C VAL A 180 -14.74 -0.98 -18.88
N LEU A 181 -15.27 -0.39 -19.96
CA LEU A 181 -16.46 -0.90 -20.64
C LEU A 181 -16.14 -1.99 -21.67
N GLU A 182 -14.93 -1.98 -22.20
CA GLU A 182 -14.48 -2.95 -23.21
C GLU A 182 -14.51 -4.39 -22.69
N SER A 183 -14.83 -5.34 -23.56
CA SER A 183 -14.74 -6.77 -23.25
C SER A 183 -13.28 -7.21 -23.11
N LYS A 184 -13.05 -8.37 -22.48
CA LYS A 184 -11.69 -8.93 -22.37
C LYS A 184 -11.06 -9.17 -23.75
N GLU A 185 -11.87 -9.61 -24.71
CA GLU A 185 -11.45 -9.90 -26.07
C GLU A 185 -11.01 -8.64 -26.82
N GLN A 186 -11.81 -7.58 -26.73
CA GLN A 186 -11.47 -6.27 -27.33
C GLN A 186 -10.16 -5.71 -26.73
N ILE A 187 -9.99 -5.86 -25.43
CA ILE A 187 -8.75 -5.40 -24.76
C ILE A 187 -7.55 -6.25 -25.22
N LYS A 188 -7.69 -7.58 -25.25
CA LYS A 188 -6.63 -8.49 -25.74
C LYS A 188 -6.21 -8.16 -27.16
N GLU A 189 -7.18 -7.94 -28.04
CA GLU A 189 -6.93 -7.54 -29.44
C GLU A 189 -6.13 -6.23 -29.50
N SER A 190 -6.53 -5.21 -28.74
CA SER A 190 -5.84 -3.91 -28.72
C SER A 190 -4.40 -3.95 -28.21
N PHE A 191 -4.05 -4.94 -27.37
CA PHE A 191 -2.69 -5.18 -26.86
C PHE A 191 -1.94 -6.26 -27.67
N GLY A 192 -2.54 -6.83 -28.71
CA GLY A 192 -1.95 -7.93 -29.49
C GLY A 192 -1.75 -9.21 -28.66
N ILE A 193 -2.66 -9.51 -27.76
CA ILE A 193 -2.61 -10.70 -26.88
C ILE A 193 -3.48 -11.81 -27.47
N PRO A 194 -2.87 -12.85 -28.07
CA PRO A 194 -3.61 -13.90 -28.78
C PRO A 194 -4.14 -15.01 -27.88
N PHE A 195 -3.86 -14.96 -26.58
CA PHE A 195 -4.14 -16.06 -25.65
C PHE A 195 -5.61 -16.05 -25.19
N ARG A 196 -6.23 -17.22 -25.12
CA ARG A 196 -7.58 -17.36 -24.57
C ARG A 196 -7.60 -17.02 -23.07
N LYS A 197 -6.61 -17.52 -22.31
CA LYS A 197 -6.42 -17.24 -20.90
C LYS A 197 -5.08 -16.55 -20.64
N VAL A 198 -5.08 -15.61 -19.69
CA VAL A 198 -3.95 -14.77 -19.40
C VAL A 198 -3.55 -14.88 -17.93
N VAL A 199 -2.31 -15.27 -17.69
CA VAL A 199 -1.63 -15.07 -16.40
C VAL A 199 -0.92 -13.74 -16.45
N LEU A 200 -1.22 -12.86 -15.50
CA LEU A 200 -0.66 -11.51 -15.40
C LEU A 200 0.39 -11.45 -14.31
N PHE A 201 1.58 -10.97 -14.65
CA PHE A 201 2.57 -10.50 -13.70
C PHE A 201 2.65 -8.97 -13.73
N THR A 202 2.66 -8.32 -12.56
CA THR A 202 2.88 -6.88 -12.46
C THR A 202 3.92 -6.53 -11.42
N GLY A 203 4.81 -5.58 -11.75
CA GLY A 203 5.75 -5.02 -10.78
C GLY A 203 7.11 -4.67 -11.34
N ARG A 204 7.92 -4.02 -10.52
CA ARG A 204 9.32 -3.73 -10.86
C ARG A 204 10.12 -5.03 -10.89
N ILE A 205 10.90 -5.18 -11.97
CA ILE A 205 11.71 -6.36 -12.28
C ILE A 205 13.18 -5.93 -12.13
N GLY A 206 14.05 -6.80 -11.64
CA GLY A 206 15.49 -6.53 -11.58
C GLY A 206 15.97 -5.60 -10.47
N GLU A 207 15.09 -4.94 -9.73
CA GLU A 207 15.47 -4.17 -8.55
C GLU A 207 15.61 -5.07 -7.30
N GLU A 208 16.61 -4.79 -6.46
CA GLU A 208 16.84 -5.48 -5.18
C GLU A 208 16.86 -7.03 -5.27
N GLY A 209 17.58 -7.59 -6.25
CA GLY A 209 17.81 -9.03 -6.31
C GLY A 209 16.59 -9.86 -6.71
N ASN A 210 15.79 -9.38 -7.65
CA ASN A 210 14.64 -10.13 -8.19
C ASN A 210 13.58 -10.51 -7.14
N ARG A 211 13.27 -9.61 -6.21
CA ARG A 211 12.33 -9.88 -5.10
C ARG A 211 10.96 -10.42 -5.55
N LYS A 212 10.53 -10.15 -6.78
CA LYS A 212 9.24 -10.60 -7.31
C LYS A 212 9.29 -11.92 -8.04
N LYS A 213 10.50 -12.46 -8.29
CA LYS A 213 10.76 -13.78 -8.88
C LYS A 213 10.00 -14.00 -10.19
N VAL A 214 10.01 -13.00 -11.09
CA VAL A 214 9.37 -13.13 -12.43
C VAL A 214 10.02 -14.21 -13.29
N ASP A 215 11.30 -14.50 -13.06
CA ASP A 215 12.06 -15.55 -13.68
C ASP A 215 11.41 -16.94 -13.54
N HIS A 216 10.80 -17.24 -12.38
CA HIS A 216 10.04 -18.49 -12.20
C HIS A 216 8.88 -18.60 -13.19
N LEU A 217 8.15 -17.51 -13.44
CA LEU A 217 7.09 -17.53 -14.45
C LEU A 217 7.65 -17.64 -15.87
N ILE A 218 8.73 -16.93 -16.18
CA ILE A 218 9.40 -17.00 -17.49
C ILE A 218 9.82 -18.44 -17.77
N ASP A 219 10.41 -19.13 -16.78
CA ASP A 219 10.84 -20.53 -16.95
C ASP A 219 9.66 -21.48 -17.12
N ILE A 220 8.59 -21.33 -16.32
CA ILE A 220 7.36 -22.12 -16.49
C ILE A 220 6.83 -21.97 -17.91
N PHE A 221 6.66 -20.74 -18.39
CA PHE A 221 6.06 -20.48 -19.70
C PHE A 221 7.01 -20.80 -20.86
N ARG A 222 8.32 -20.79 -20.66
CA ARG A 222 9.28 -21.23 -21.67
C ARG A 222 9.11 -22.71 -22.03
N GLU A 223 8.79 -23.54 -21.03
CA GLU A 223 8.64 -24.98 -21.17
C GLU A 223 7.19 -25.44 -21.43
N LEU A 224 6.24 -24.50 -21.35
CA LEU A 224 4.83 -24.81 -21.44
C LEU A 224 4.37 -24.88 -22.90
N ASP A 225 3.85 -26.06 -23.32
CA ASP A 225 3.20 -26.23 -24.61
C ASP A 225 1.68 -26.10 -24.49
N ARG A 226 1.21 -24.88 -24.33
CA ARG A 226 -0.21 -24.49 -24.16
C ARG A 226 -0.49 -23.21 -24.92
N PRO A 227 -0.93 -23.32 -26.19
CA PRO A 227 -1.16 -22.11 -27.02
C PRO A 227 -2.35 -21.26 -26.55
N ASP A 228 -3.25 -21.83 -25.75
CA ASP A 228 -4.42 -21.16 -25.20
C ASP A 228 -4.11 -20.35 -23.91
N LEU A 229 -2.97 -20.61 -23.27
CA LEU A 229 -2.56 -19.95 -22.02
C LEU A 229 -1.29 -19.11 -22.21
N GLY A 230 -1.37 -17.83 -21.90
CA GLY A 230 -0.22 -16.92 -22.05
C GLY A 230 0.13 -16.16 -20.79
N LEU A 231 1.41 -15.77 -20.70
CA LEU A 231 1.94 -14.88 -19.68
C LEU A 231 2.02 -13.45 -20.23
N VAL A 232 1.45 -12.49 -19.50
CA VAL A 232 1.63 -11.08 -19.76
C VAL A 232 2.42 -10.46 -18.62
N ILE A 233 3.56 -9.86 -18.95
CA ILE A 233 4.48 -9.23 -17.98
C ILE A 233 4.37 -7.73 -18.13
N VAL A 234 4.07 -7.02 -17.03
CA VAL A 234 4.00 -5.55 -16.95
C VAL A 234 4.94 -5.05 -15.87
N GLY A 235 5.80 -4.11 -16.22
CA GLY A 235 6.72 -3.49 -15.29
C GLY A 235 8.03 -3.06 -15.91
N SER A 236 8.82 -2.30 -15.15
CA SER A 236 10.15 -1.86 -15.55
C SER A 236 11.26 -2.83 -15.12
N GLY A 237 12.40 -2.71 -15.76
CA GLY A 237 13.63 -3.38 -15.33
C GLY A 237 13.82 -4.81 -15.81
N LEU A 238 13.10 -5.27 -16.85
CA LEU A 238 13.36 -6.56 -17.46
C LEU A 238 14.75 -6.55 -18.11
N THR A 239 15.68 -7.33 -17.54
CA THR A 239 17.05 -7.44 -18.03
C THR A 239 17.12 -8.20 -19.33
N GLU A 240 18.18 -8.00 -20.13
CA GLU A 240 18.37 -8.73 -21.39
C GLU A 240 18.50 -10.25 -21.14
N ALA A 241 19.13 -10.65 -20.05
CA ALA A 241 19.22 -12.05 -19.66
C ALA A 241 17.85 -12.70 -19.40
N LEU A 242 16.90 -11.97 -18.82
CA LEU A 242 15.52 -12.47 -18.64
C LEU A 242 14.74 -12.39 -19.95
N ARG A 243 14.95 -11.36 -20.74
CA ARG A 243 14.30 -11.17 -22.05
C ARG A 243 14.63 -12.30 -23.01
N SER A 244 15.90 -12.73 -23.08
CA SER A 244 16.34 -13.83 -23.94
C SER A 244 15.73 -15.20 -23.58
N ARG A 245 15.23 -15.36 -22.35
CA ARG A 245 14.54 -16.56 -21.86
C ARG A 245 13.04 -16.60 -22.21
N ILE A 246 12.47 -15.47 -22.61
CA ILE A 246 11.04 -15.37 -22.95
C ILE A 246 10.74 -16.18 -24.21
N ASN A 247 9.72 -17.05 -24.13
CA ASN A 247 9.16 -17.70 -25.30
C ASN A 247 8.08 -16.78 -25.93
N PRO A 248 8.36 -16.21 -27.12
CA PRO A 248 7.43 -15.26 -27.74
C PRO A 248 6.11 -15.89 -28.21
N LYS A 249 6.01 -17.23 -28.25
CA LYS A 249 4.79 -17.92 -28.63
C LYS A 249 3.70 -17.79 -27.56
N ASN A 250 4.08 -17.76 -26.27
CA ASN A 250 3.13 -17.74 -25.14
C ASN A 250 3.41 -16.64 -24.10
N THR A 251 4.35 -15.73 -24.34
CA THR A 251 4.66 -14.64 -23.39
C THR A 251 4.71 -13.29 -24.10
N ARG A 252 4.13 -12.26 -23.48
CA ARG A 252 4.21 -10.86 -23.92
C ARG A 252 4.74 -9.98 -22.81
N TYR A 253 5.73 -9.16 -23.09
CA TYR A 253 6.23 -8.11 -22.23
C TYR A 253 5.73 -6.76 -22.73
N LEU A 254 4.91 -6.08 -21.93
CA LEU A 254 4.29 -4.80 -22.28
C LEU A 254 5.10 -3.60 -21.78
N GLY A 255 6.19 -3.85 -21.04
CA GLY A 255 6.97 -2.76 -20.46
C GLY A 255 6.33 -2.13 -19.25
N GLU A 256 6.80 -0.95 -18.90
CA GLU A 256 6.24 -0.14 -17.83
C GLU A 256 5.01 0.63 -18.33
N VAL A 257 3.93 0.54 -17.57
CA VAL A 257 2.67 1.22 -17.90
C VAL A 257 2.38 2.25 -16.83
N HIS A 258 2.46 3.51 -17.22
CA HIS A 258 2.10 4.65 -16.38
C HIS A 258 1.13 5.54 -17.14
N ASP A 259 -0.06 5.70 -16.58
CA ASP A 259 -0.98 6.71 -17.05
C ASP A 259 -1.70 7.37 -15.86
N PRO A 260 -1.92 8.71 -15.90
CA PRO A 260 -2.47 9.46 -14.76
C PRO A 260 -3.88 9.05 -14.35
N ARG A 261 -4.60 8.37 -15.25
CA ARG A 261 -5.98 7.93 -15.04
C ARG A 261 -6.10 6.44 -14.74
N ASN A 262 -4.98 5.73 -14.63
CA ASN A 262 -4.93 4.27 -14.48
C ASN A 262 -5.71 3.50 -15.58
N SER A 263 -5.97 4.11 -16.74
CA SER A 263 -6.82 3.53 -17.78
C SER A 263 -6.19 2.29 -18.41
N GLN A 264 -4.91 2.39 -18.80
CA GLN A 264 -4.20 1.29 -19.45
C GLN A 264 -3.98 0.13 -18.48
N ILE A 265 -3.55 0.43 -17.26
CA ILE A 265 -3.32 -0.62 -16.25
C ILE A 265 -4.64 -1.30 -15.86
N SER A 266 -5.76 -0.57 -15.78
CA SER A 266 -7.09 -1.13 -15.53
C SER A 266 -7.52 -2.10 -16.62
N ARG A 267 -7.31 -1.74 -17.89
CA ARG A 267 -7.58 -2.63 -19.04
C ARG A 267 -6.74 -3.91 -18.96
N ILE A 268 -5.46 -3.78 -18.64
CA ILE A 268 -4.56 -4.92 -18.50
C ILE A 268 -5.02 -5.88 -17.39
N PHE A 269 -5.41 -5.37 -16.22
CA PHE A 269 -5.95 -6.22 -15.17
C PHE A 269 -7.29 -6.84 -15.59
N LYS A 270 -8.18 -6.08 -16.23
CA LYS A 270 -9.48 -6.60 -16.68
C LYS A 270 -9.36 -7.73 -17.68
N MET A 271 -8.38 -7.72 -18.60
CA MET A 271 -8.21 -8.79 -19.59
C MET A 271 -7.65 -10.09 -19.02
N ALA A 272 -7.01 -10.03 -17.84
CA ALA A 272 -6.37 -11.18 -17.23
C ALA A 272 -7.37 -12.13 -16.56
N ASP A 273 -6.92 -13.35 -16.26
CA ASP A 273 -7.71 -14.41 -15.62
C ASP A 273 -7.10 -14.85 -14.28
N ILE A 274 -5.79 -14.79 -14.15
CA ILE A 274 -5.01 -15.16 -12.97
C ILE A 274 -3.93 -14.08 -12.79
N CYS A 275 -3.65 -13.69 -11.57
CA CYS A 275 -2.45 -12.91 -11.28
C CYS A 275 -1.42 -13.79 -10.58
N SER A 276 -0.16 -13.73 -11.01
CA SER A 276 0.92 -14.42 -10.31
C SER A 276 2.10 -13.48 -10.10
N ILE A 277 2.48 -13.33 -8.84
CA ILE A 277 3.70 -12.64 -8.41
C ILE A 277 4.39 -13.60 -7.45
N PRO A 278 5.31 -14.46 -7.93
CA PRO A 278 5.87 -15.55 -7.12
C PRO A 278 6.57 -15.05 -5.85
N GLY A 279 7.29 -13.94 -5.92
CA GLY A 279 7.94 -13.34 -4.75
C GLY A 279 7.08 -12.29 -4.06
N HIS A 280 7.70 -11.19 -3.64
CA HIS A 280 7.09 -10.12 -2.84
C HIS A 280 5.90 -9.45 -3.55
N VAL A 281 4.67 -9.78 -3.14
CA VAL A 281 3.44 -9.36 -3.82
C VAL A 281 3.19 -7.85 -3.74
N GLY A 282 3.32 -7.23 -2.56
CA GLY A 282 3.05 -5.80 -2.32
C GLY A 282 1.62 -5.41 -2.69
N LEU A 283 1.43 -4.13 -3.03
CA LEU A 283 0.13 -3.60 -3.47
C LEU A 283 -0.35 -4.18 -4.80
N GLY A 284 0.47 -4.98 -5.50
CA GLY A 284 0.04 -5.76 -6.66
C GLY A 284 -1.05 -6.78 -6.30
N LEU A 285 -1.02 -7.33 -5.08
CA LEU A 285 -2.07 -8.18 -4.56
C LEU A 285 -3.40 -7.42 -4.44
N ASN A 286 -3.37 -6.24 -3.83
CA ASN A 286 -4.57 -5.40 -3.66
C ASN A 286 -5.20 -5.08 -5.03
N GLN A 287 -4.37 -4.74 -6.01
CA GLN A 287 -4.81 -4.42 -7.36
C GLN A 287 -5.39 -5.64 -8.08
N ALA A 288 -4.73 -6.80 -7.99
CA ALA A 288 -5.24 -8.04 -8.54
C ALA A 288 -6.62 -8.40 -7.95
N PHE A 289 -6.76 -8.33 -6.64
CA PHE A 289 -8.00 -8.64 -5.94
C PHE A 289 -9.12 -7.64 -6.27
N TYR A 290 -8.80 -6.36 -6.42
CA TYR A 290 -9.78 -5.36 -6.87
C TYR A 290 -10.39 -5.71 -8.23
N TRP A 291 -9.58 -6.26 -9.15
CA TRP A 291 -10.03 -6.71 -10.47
C TRP A 291 -10.57 -8.15 -10.47
N GLY A 292 -10.69 -8.78 -9.30
CA GLY A 292 -11.18 -10.16 -9.18
C GLY A 292 -10.23 -11.19 -9.77
N LEU A 293 -8.92 -10.94 -9.70
CA LEU A 293 -7.93 -11.94 -10.15
C LEU A 293 -7.45 -12.74 -8.95
N PRO A 294 -7.65 -14.07 -8.93
CA PRO A 294 -7.04 -14.91 -7.91
C PRO A 294 -5.51 -14.83 -8.02
N MET A 295 -4.83 -14.76 -6.87
CA MET A 295 -3.37 -14.67 -6.81
C MET A 295 -2.77 -16.07 -6.67
N VAL A 296 -1.70 -16.36 -7.42
CA VAL A 296 -0.81 -17.49 -7.16
C VAL A 296 0.57 -16.94 -6.84
N THR A 297 1.07 -17.27 -5.64
CA THR A 297 2.34 -16.77 -5.12
C THR A 297 3.08 -17.84 -4.33
N GLU A 298 4.34 -17.57 -4.00
CA GLU A 298 5.13 -18.43 -3.12
C GLU A 298 5.14 -17.87 -1.68
N ALA A 299 5.32 -18.74 -0.72
CA ALA A 299 5.68 -18.38 0.64
C ALA A 299 7.05 -17.66 0.69
N GLY A 300 7.55 -17.33 1.88
CA GLY A 300 8.85 -16.70 2.08
C GLY A 300 8.73 -15.24 2.50
N LYS A 301 9.66 -14.40 2.04
CA LYS A 301 9.74 -12.98 2.46
C LYS A 301 8.66 -12.14 1.80
N GLN A 302 7.48 -12.12 2.43
CA GLN A 302 6.31 -11.41 1.94
C GLN A 302 6.08 -10.08 2.70
N PRO A 303 5.46 -9.08 2.05
CA PRO A 303 5.06 -7.84 2.69
C PRO A 303 3.77 -8.02 3.50
N PRO A 304 3.37 -7.05 4.34
CA PRO A 304 2.14 -7.15 5.13
C PRO A 304 0.87 -7.44 4.32
N GLU A 305 0.81 -6.98 3.08
CA GLU A 305 -0.34 -7.15 2.19
C GLU A 305 -0.65 -8.64 1.90
N ILE A 306 0.32 -9.54 2.13
CA ILE A 306 0.08 -10.99 2.03
C ILE A 306 -1.04 -11.47 2.98
N ASP A 307 -1.31 -10.75 4.05
CA ASP A 307 -2.37 -11.06 5.01
C ASP A 307 -3.78 -10.99 4.39
N TYR A 308 -3.92 -10.41 3.20
CA TYR A 308 -5.18 -10.43 2.45
C TYR A 308 -5.35 -11.71 1.63
N LEU A 309 -4.28 -12.46 1.38
CA LEU A 309 -4.34 -13.75 0.71
C LEU A 309 -4.69 -14.85 1.72
N GLU A 310 -5.74 -15.60 1.42
CA GLU A 310 -6.17 -16.77 2.15
C GLU A 310 -6.13 -17.97 1.19
N ASP A 311 -5.25 -18.93 1.50
CA ASP A 311 -4.98 -20.09 0.63
C ASP A 311 -6.25 -20.91 0.37
N GLY A 312 -6.54 -21.23 -0.89
CA GLY A 312 -7.75 -21.94 -1.30
C GLY A 312 -9.05 -21.13 -1.25
N ARG A 313 -9.03 -19.87 -0.76
CA ARG A 313 -10.20 -19.01 -0.72
C ARG A 313 -10.20 -17.94 -1.81
N ASN A 314 -9.12 -17.16 -1.95
CA ASN A 314 -8.99 -16.05 -2.91
C ASN A 314 -7.70 -16.12 -3.74
N GLY A 315 -6.94 -17.21 -3.58
CA GLY A 315 -5.71 -17.49 -4.30
C GLY A 315 -5.03 -18.73 -3.74
N TYR A 316 -3.79 -18.96 -4.17
CA TYR A 316 -2.96 -20.06 -3.70
C TYR A 316 -1.57 -19.58 -3.32
N MET A 317 -1.05 -20.11 -2.21
CA MET A 317 0.33 -19.89 -1.75
C MET A 317 1.05 -21.24 -1.72
N VAL A 318 2.10 -21.39 -2.55
CA VAL A 318 2.94 -22.58 -2.61
C VAL A 318 4.21 -22.43 -1.79
N PRO A 319 4.94 -23.50 -1.46
CA PRO A 319 6.22 -23.39 -0.79
C PRO A 319 7.22 -22.49 -1.53
N GLU A 320 8.09 -21.81 -0.79
CA GLU A 320 9.11 -20.91 -1.37
C GLU A 320 10.04 -21.68 -2.32
N ASN A 321 10.24 -21.13 -3.53
CA ASN A 321 11.05 -21.71 -4.62
C ASN A 321 10.54 -23.06 -5.19
N ASP A 322 9.31 -23.46 -4.87
CA ASP A 322 8.68 -24.63 -5.49
C ASP A 322 7.98 -24.24 -6.80
N VAL A 323 8.81 -24.10 -7.86
CA VAL A 323 8.35 -23.73 -9.20
C VAL A 323 7.39 -24.77 -9.79
N ALA A 324 7.54 -26.04 -9.41
CA ALA A 324 6.65 -27.11 -9.86
C ALA A 324 5.24 -26.97 -9.25
N ALA A 325 5.14 -26.69 -7.96
CA ALA A 325 3.88 -26.40 -7.29
C ALA A 325 3.25 -25.11 -7.83
N LEU A 326 4.04 -24.07 -8.09
CA LEU A 326 3.58 -22.82 -8.70
C LEU A 326 2.95 -23.07 -10.06
N ARG A 327 3.64 -23.83 -10.93
CA ARG A 327 3.13 -24.26 -12.25
C ARG A 327 1.84 -25.06 -12.11
N GLN A 328 1.79 -26.03 -11.20
CA GLN A 328 0.60 -26.86 -10.98
C GLN A 328 -0.62 -26.02 -10.58
N ARG A 329 -0.47 -25.03 -9.69
CA ARG A 329 -1.58 -24.16 -9.27
C ARG A 329 -2.04 -23.22 -10.37
N ILE A 330 -1.12 -22.67 -11.17
CA ILE A 330 -1.47 -21.86 -12.34
C ILE A 330 -2.27 -22.69 -13.35
N LEU A 331 -1.82 -23.90 -13.70
CA LEU A 331 -2.52 -24.78 -14.62
C LEU A 331 -3.88 -25.23 -14.06
N TYR A 332 -3.94 -25.58 -12.79
CA TYR A 332 -5.20 -25.93 -12.13
C TYR A 332 -6.25 -24.82 -12.28
N LEU A 333 -5.90 -23.57 -12.02
CA LEU A 333 -6.80 -22.43 -12.20
C LEU A 333 -7.09 -22.15 -13.67
N ALA A 334 -6.14 -22.40 -14.56
CA ALA A 334 -6.36 -22.26 -16.00
C ALA A 334 -7.38 -23.28 -16.52
N ASP A 335 -7.41 -24.48 -15.98
CA ASP A 335 -8.26 -25.59 -16.44
C ASP A 335 -9.60 -25.66 -15.70
N ASN A 336 -9.74 -25.04 -14.50
CA ASN A 336 -10.94 -25.11 -13.68
C ASN A 336 -11.64 -23.74 -13.59
N ASP A 337 -12.50 -23.46 -14.55
CA ASP A 337 -13.20 -22.18 -14.66
C ASP A 337 -14.09 -21.87 -13.44
N ASP A 338 -14.75 -22.85 -12.87
CA ASP A 338 -15.65 -22.68 -11.73
C ASP A 338 -14.85 -22.32 -10.47
N GLU A 339 -13.75 -22.99 -10.23
CA GLU A 339 -12.85 -22.68 -9.12
C GLU A 339 -12.25 -21.29 -9.30
N ARG A 340 -11.77 -20.95 -10.50
CA ARG A 340 -11.25 -19.62 -10.78
C ARG A 340 -12.29 -18.53 -10.52
N LYS A 341 -13.54 -18.73 -10.97
CA LYS A 341 -14.65 -17.77 -10.72
C LYS A 341 -14.96 -17.64 -9.23
N ARG A 342 -14.96 -18.75 -8.49
CA ARG A 342 -15.17 -18.76 -7.04
C ARG A 342 -14.10 -17.95 -6.33
N LEU A 343 -12.81 -18.20 -6.61
CA LEU A 343 -11.70 -17.47 -6.05
C LEU A 343 -11.73 -15.98 -6.46
N SER A 344 -12.11 -15.68 -7.70
CA SER A 344 -12.26 -14.31 -8.21
C SER A 344 -13.29 -13.51 -7.41
N ALA A 345 -14.46 -14.09 -7.16
CA ALA A 345 -15.52 -13.44 -6.39
C ALA A 345 -15.04 -13.16 -4.94
N ASN A 346 -14.41 -14.15 -4.31
CA ASN A 346 -13.86 -14.01 -2.98
C ASN A 346 -12.74 -12.95 -2.92
N ALA A 347 -11.81 -12.96 -3.87
CA ALA A 347 -10.72 -11.99 -3.94
C ALA A 347 -11.24 -10.55 -3.96
N ARG A 348 -12.24 -10.28 -4.83
CA ARG A 348 -12.86 -8.97 -4.93
C ARG A 348 -13.63 -8.60 -3.66
N GLN A 349 -14.40 -9.51 -3.10
CA GLN A 349 -15.14 -9.28 -1.85
C GLN A 349 -14.19 -8.97 -0.70
N ASP A 350 -13.14 -9.78 -0.52
CA ASP A 350 -12.22 -9.67 0.59
C ASP A 350 -11.45 -8.34 0.56
N ILE A 351 -10.96 -7.91 -0.61
CA ILE A 351 -10.20 -6.64 -0.69
C ILE A 351 -11.09 -5.42 -0.45
N LEU A 352 -12.30 -5.42 -1.00
CA LEU A 352 -13.23 -4.30 -0.82
C LEU A 352 -13.73 -4.18 0.62
N SER A 353 -13.91 -5.29 1.33
CA SER A 353 -14.36 -5.29 2.72
C SER A 353 -13.24 -5.02 3.72
N ARG A 354 -12.00 -5.46 3.44
CA ARG A 354 -10.88 -5.41 4.39
C ARG A 354 -9.92 -4.27 4.16
N ALA A 355 -9.66 -3.88 2.91
CA ALA A 355 -8.61 -2.94 2.54
C ALA A 355 -9.10 -1.87 1.55
N SER A 356 -10.24 -1.26 1.86
CA SER A 356 -10.70 -0.07 1.14
C SER A 356 -9.93 1.18 1.60
N ILE A 357 -9.96 2.23 0.78
CA ILE A 357 -9.33 3.52 1.15
C ILE A 357 -10.05 4.16 2.34
N GLU A 358 -11.35 3.89 2.52
CA GLU A 358 -12.15 4.31 3.66
C GLU A 358 -11.67 3.64 4.95
N SER A 359 -11.45 2.32 4.91
CA SER A 359 -10.90 1.56 6.03
C SER A 359 -9.51 2.06 6.41
N MET A 360 -8.65 2.31 5.40
CA MET A 360 -7.33 2.88 5.63
C MET A 360 -7.42 4.24 6.29
N PHE A 361 -8.24 5.14 5.75
CA PHE A 361 -8.46 6.47 6.33
C PHE A 361 -8.99 6.40 7.75
N GLY A 362 -9.95 5.51 8.03
CA GLY A 362 -10.54 5.31 9.36
C GLY A 362 -9.49 5.01 10.43
N GLY A 363 -8.49 4.17 10.11
CA GLY A 363 -7.38 3.89 11.02
C GLY A 363 -6.49 5.13 11.31
N PHE A 364 -6.24 5.95 10.29
CA PHE A 364 -5.50 7.20 10.44
C PHE A 364 -6.29 8.25 11.23
N LEU A 365 -7.58 8.39 10.96
CA LEU A 365 -8.45 9.34 11.67
C LEU A 365 -8.55 8.95 13.15
N ALA A 366 -8.85 7.70 13.46
CA ALA A 366 -8.94 7.21 14.84
C ALA A 366 -7.64 7.45 15.63
N CYS A 367 -6.49 7.23 14.98
CA CYS A 367 -5.20 7.54 15.58
C CYS A 367 -5.05 9.05 15.85
N ALA A 368 -5.33 9.90 14.86
CA ALA A 368 -5.21 11.36 15.01
C ALA A 368 -6.13 11.90 16.12
N GLU A 369 -7.36 11.41 16.22
CA GLU A 369 -8.31 11.78 17.26
C GLU A 369 -7.85 11.37 18.67
N SER A 370 -7.33 10.14 18.81
CA SER A 370 -6.75 9.64 20.05
C SER A 370 -5.59 10.52 20.52
N LEU A 371 -4.66 10.84 19.62
CA LEU A 371 -3.51 11.69 19.91
C LEU A 371 -3.91 13.10 20.35
N ALA A 372 -4.84 13.73 19.64
CA ALA A 372 -5.31 15.08 19.98
C ALA A 372 -6.08 15.12 21.30
N SER A 373 -6.77 14.05 21.66
CA SER A 373 -7.48 13.93 22.94
C SER A 373 -6.52 13.81 24.12
N ALA A 374 -5.43 13.05 23.98
CA ALA A 374 -4.40 12.91 24.98
C ALA A 374 -3.66 14.24 25.29
N ARG A 375 -3.50 15.11 24.29
CA ARG A 375 -2.90 16.43 24.46
C ARG A 375 -3.75 17.37 25.30
N ARG A 376 -5.08 17.22 25.27
CA ARG A 376 -6.03 18.08 26.05
C ARG A 376 -6.08 17.73 27.52
N HIS A 377 -5.74 16.49 27.87
CA HIS A 377 -5.72 15.99 29.24
C HIS A 377 -4.35 15.41 29.55
N PRO A 378 -3.31 16.26 29.77
CA PRO A 378 -2.03 15.74 30.22
C PRO A 378 -2.27 15.03 31.55
N THR A 379 -2.13 13.71 31.57
CA THR A 379 -2.14 12.95 32.82
C THR A 379 -1.06 13.53 33.72
N LYS A 380 -1.49 14.14 34.85
CA LYS A 380 -0.56 14.49 35.93
C LYS A 380 0.05 13.18 36.43
N SER A 381 1.25 12.86 35.98
CA SER A 381 2.11 11.82 36.57
C SER A 381 3.03 12.43 37.58
#